data_83b656f60082ce40805b473358fba92d
#
_entry.id   83b656f60082ce40805b473358fba92d
#
_cell.length_a   1.000
_cell.length_b   1.000
_cell.length_c   1.000
_cell.angle_alpha   90.00
_cell.angle_beta   90.00
_cell.angle_gamma   90.00
#
_symmetry.space_group_name_H-M   'P 1'
#
loop_
_entity.id
_entity.type
_entity.pdbx_description
1 polymer ?
#
loop_
_entity_poly.entity_id
_entity_poly.type
_entity_poly.pdbx_seq_one_letter_code
_entity_poly.pdbx_strand_id
1 'polypeptide(L)'
;DVLVPLGATWVAWVDVCVGDGLLPEIAWLRDAVDSGMPVLGICFGGQLLARALGGSVAPAPRGEIGWTSVWSDDPRLVGEGPWFQFHYDRWVVPPGAIEIARTPAASQAFVVGRSLAVQFHPELDAVGLQGWLDWCGA
;
A
#
# COMPACT_ATOMS: atom_id res chain seq x y z
N ASP A 1 -5.98 13.76 -13.61
CA ASP A 1 -4.79 12.92 -13.45
C ASP A 1 -4.78 12.32 -12.04
N VAL A 2 -4.18 11.16 -11.88
CA VAL A 2 -3.96 10.46 -10.62
C VAL A 2 -2.56 9.88 -10.64
N LEU A 3 -1.85 9.93 -9.50
CA LEU A 3 -0.55 9.31 -9.31
C LEU A 3 -0.74 7.93 -8.66
N VAL A 4 -0.11 6.89 -9.23
CA VAL A 4 -0.25 5.51 -8.74
C VAL A 4 1.12 4.89 -8.47
N PRO A 5 1.70 5.07 -7.27
CA PRO A 5 2.86 4.29 -6.83
C PRO A 5 2.44 2.83 -6.59
N LEU A 6 3.19 1.92 -7.21
CA LEU A 6 2.88 0.49 -7.23
C LEU A 6 3.64 -0.31 -6.18
N GLY A 7 3.34 -1.61 -6.11
CA GLY A 7 4.06 -2.59 -5.31
C GLY A 7 5.52 -2.77 -5.77
N ALA A 8 6.37 -3.18 -4.85
CA ALA A 8 7.76 -3.53 -5.09
C ALA A 8 8.22 -4.64 -4.13
N THR A 9 9.31 -5.30 -4.47
CA THR A 9 9.93 -6.35 -3.63
C THR A 9 10.81 -5.79 -2.51
N TRP A 10 10.84 -4.47 -2.34
CA TRP A 10 11.67 -3.76 -1.37
C TRP A 10 10.93 -3.54 -0.05
N VAL A 11 11.68 -3.15 0.98
CA VAL A 11 11.14 -2.77 2.29
C VAL A 11 11.11 -1.25 2.44
N ALA A 12 9.99 -0.72 2.93
CA ALA A 12 9.77 0.72 3.04
C ALA A 12 10.28 1.33 4.37
N TRP A 13 10.82 0.52 5.29
CA TRP A 13 11.27 0.99 6.61
C TRP A 13 12.79 1.14 6.73
N VAL A 14 13.56 0.78 5.70
CA VAL A 14 15.04 0.90 5.66
C VAL A 14 15.44 1.85 4.54
N ASP A 15 16.04 2.99 4.89
CA ASP A 15 16.42 4.03 3.93
C ASP A 15 17.60 3.62 3.02
N VAL A 16 18.39 2.63 3.45
CA VAL A 16 19.62 2.20 2.76
C VAL A 16 19.43 1.05 1.76
N CYS A 17 18.27 0.39 1.74
CA CYS A 17 18.09 -0.81 0.89
C CYS A 17 17.89 -0.50 -0.61
N VAL A 18 17.60 0.74 -0.98
CA VAL A 18 17.20 1.14 -2.35
C VAL A 18 18.11 2.24 -2.91
N GLY A 19 19.27 2.48 -2.29
CA GLY A 19 20.13 3.59 -2.69
C GLY A 19 19.46 4.96 -2.50
N ASP A 20 19.83 5.92 -3.32
CA ASP A 20 19.34 7.31 -3.20
C ASP A 20 17.88 7.52 -3.67
N GLY A 21 17.17 6.44 -4.07
CA GLY A 21 15.84 6.55 -4.70
C GLY A 21 14.67 6.71 -3.75
N LEU A 22 14.72 6.11 -2.55
CA LEU A 22 13.57 6.03 -1.65
C LEU A 22 13.16 7.38 -1.04
N LEU A 23 14.13 8.13 -0.52
CA LEU A 23 13.86 9.43 0.11
C LEU A 23 13.36 10.48 -0.90
N PRO A 24 13.94 10.60 -2.10
CA PRO A 24 13.38 11.45 -3.15
C PRO A 24 11.95 11.08 -3.56
N GLU A 25 11.63 9.79 -3.65
CA GLU A 25 10.27 9.32 -3.97
C GLU A 25 9.27 9.67 -2.87
N ILE A 26 9.64 9.51 -1.61
CA ILE A 26 8.82 9.92 -0.46
C ILE A 26 8.57 11.43 -0.47
N ALA A 27 9.59 12.25 -0.75
CA ALA A 27 9.46 13.69 -0.85
C ALA A 27 8.52 14.09 -2.00
N TRP A 28 8.69 13.46 -3.15
CA TRP A 28 7.83 13.69 -4.32
C TRP A 28 6.37 13.30 -4.07
N LEU A 29 6.11 12.18 -3.37
CA LEU A 29 4.76 11.80 -2.98
C LEU A 29 4.12 12.83 -2.03
N ARG A 30 4.88 13.36 -1.08
CA ARG A 30 4.43 14.45 -0.21
C ARG A 30 4.04 15.67 -1.02
N ASP A 31 4.92 16.12 -1.91
CA ASP A 31 4.66 17.29 -2.76
C ASP A 31 3.42 17.10 -3.64
N ALA A 32 3.21 15.88 -4.15
CA ALA A 32 2.02 15.53 -4.93
C ALA A 32 0.74 15.69 -4.10
N VAL A 33 0.72 15.13 -2.89
CA VAL A 33 -0.45 15.27 -1.98
C VAL A 33 -0.68 16.72 -1.59
N ASP A 34 0.37 17.45 -1.22
CA ASP A 34 0.29 18.86 -0.81
C ASP A 34 -0.20 19.76 -1.96
N SER A 35 0.09 19.42 -3.21
CA SER A 35 -0.43 20.09 -4.41
C SER A 35 -1.89 19.74 -4.73
N GLY A 36 -2.51 18.84 -3.96
CA GLY A 36 -3.88 18.37 -4.18
C GLY A 36 -4.01 17.30 -5.27
N MET A 37 -2.90 16.72 -5.76
CA MET A 37 -2.93 15.60 -6.69
C MET A 37 -3.47 14.34 -5.99
N PRO A 38 -4.48 13.67 -6.54
CA PRO A 38 -4.92 12.38 -6.02
C PRO A 38 -3.82 11.32 -6.15
N VAL A 39 -3.57 10.56 -5.08
CA VAL A 39 -2.62 9.45 -5.07
C VAL A 39 -3.34 8.16 -4.70
N LEU A 40 -3.12 7.10 -5.48
CA LEU A 40 -3.52 5.74 -5.16
C LEU A 40 -2.27 4.91 -4.89
N GLY A 41 -1.89 4.75 -3.62
CA GLY A 41 -0.75 3.92 -3.23
C GLY A 41 -1.13 2.45 -3.09
N ILE A 42 -0.45 1.55 -3.80
CA ILE A 42 -0.72 0.11 -3.79
C ILE A 42 0.46 -0.62 -3.15
N CYS A 43 0.19 -1.42 -2.11
CA CYS A 43 1.16 -2.24 -1.39
C CYS A 43 2.37 -1.40 -0.94
N PHE A 44 3.57 -1.60 -1.49
CA PHE A 44 4.75 -0.79 -1.21
C PHE A 44 4.52 0.71 -1.47
N GLY A 45 3.81 1.07 -2.56
CA GLY A 45 3.44 2.46 -2.85
C GLY A 45 2.54 3.07 -1.77
N GLY A 46 1.64 2.28 -1.15
CA GLY A 46 0.86 2.68 0.01
C GLY A 46 1.72 2.89 1.27
N GLN A 47 2.74 2.05 1.45
CA GLN A 47 3.71 2.19 2.55
C GLN A 47 4.56 3.46 2.38
N LEU A 48 4.99 3.77 1.16
CA LEU A 48 5.69 5.03 0.87
C LEU A 48 4.81 6.25 1.12
N LEU A 49 3.54 6.18 0.70
CA LEU A 49 2.56 7.25 0.98
C LEU A 49 2.37 7.46 2.49
N ALA A 50 2.27 6.38 3.27
CA ALA A 50 2.19 6.48 4.73
C ALA A 50 3.41 7.21 5.31
N ARG A 51 4.63 6.85 4.88
CA ARG A 51 5.87 7.53 5.29
C ARG A 51 5.88 9.00 4.85
N ALA A 52 5.50 9.28 3.62
CA ALA A 52 5.44 10.64 3.08
C ALA A 52 4.56 11.55 3.92
N LEU A 53 3.53 11.01 4.55
CA LEU A 53 2.55 11.75 5.36
C LEU A 53 2.83 11.69 6.88
N GLY A 54 4.00 11.22 7.28
CA GLY A 54 4.44 11.21 8.68
C GLY A 54 4.03 9.97 9.48
N GLY A 55 3.52 8.94 8.80
CA GLY A 55 3.39 7.61 9.36
C GLY A 55 4.72 6.86 9.37
N SER A 56 4.68 5.59 9.74
CA SER A 56 5.84 4.71 9.73
C SER A 56 5.51 3.36 9.10
N VAL A 57 6.54 2.61 8.75
CA VAL A 57 6.42 1.23 8.23
C VAL A 57 7.35 0.34 9.04
N ALA A 58 6.89 -0.84 9.39
CA ALA A 58 7.64 -1.83 10.14
C ALA A 58 7.16 -3.25 9.78
N PRO A 59 7.93 -4.29 10.10
CA PRO A 59 7.47 -5.66 9.94
C PRO A 59 6.13 -5.90 10.64
N ALA A 60 5.22 -6.58 9.96
CA ALA A 60 3.96 -7.01 10.53
C ALA A 60 4.19 -8.19 11.51
N PRO A 61 3.28 -8.44 12.48
CA PRO A 61 3.38 -9.60 13.37
C PRO A 61 3.42 -10.92 12.61
N ARG A 62 2.82 -10.94 11.43
CA ARG A 62 2.86 -12.03 10.44
C ARG A 62 2.66 -11.45 9.05
N GLY A 63 3.27 -12.06 8.04
CA GLY A 63 2.98 -11.74 6.65
C GLY A 63 1.57 -12.19 6.25
N GLU A 64 1.00 -11.53 5.26
CA GLU A 64 -0.23 -11.94 4.61
C GLU A 64 0.07 -12.28 3.15
N ILE A 65 -0.26 -13.52 2.75
CA ILE A 65 -0.05 -14.04 1.39
C ILE A 65 -1.31 -14.79 0.98
N GLY A 66 -1.82 -14.48 -0.22
CA GLY A 66 -3.01 -15.11 -0.79
C GLY A 66 -4.26 -14.25 -0.72
N TRP A 67 -5.39 -14.82 -1.08
CA TRP A 67 -6.67 -14.16 -1.15
C TRP A 67 -7.29 -14.04 0.25
N THR A 68 -7.52 -12.81 0.70
CA THR A 68 -8.00 -12.53 2.06
C THR A 68 -9.09 -11.45 2.02
N SER A 69 -10.18 -11.68 2.76
CA SER A 69 -11.19 -10.65 3.01
C SER A 69 -10.69 -9.65 4.04
N VAL A 70 -11.09 -8.40 3.89
CA VAL A 70 -10.79 -7.31 4.82
C VAL A 70 -12.07 -6.83 5.49
N TRP A 71 -11.99 -6.33 6.70
CA TRP A 71 -13.08 -5.54 7.28
C TRP A 71 -13.01 -4.13 6.73
N SER A 72 -14.10 -3.69 6.12
CA SER A 72 -14.19 -2.36 5.52
C SER A 72 -15.23 -1.50 6.23
N ASP A 73 -14.84 -0.29 6.60
CA ASP A 73 -15.72 0.73 7.17
C ASP A 73 -16.39 1.59 6.08
N ASP A 74 -15.86 1.57 4.85
CA ASP A 74 -16.47 2.18 3.66
C ASP A 74 -16.39 1.26 2.43
N PRO A 75 -17.34 0.32 2.28
CA PRO A 75 -17.35 -0.62 1.17
C PRO A 75 -17.52 0.01 -0.22
N ARG A 76 -17.87 1.31 -0.30
CA ARG A 76 -17.96 2.03 -1.58
C ARG A 76 -16.57 2.40 -2.10
N LEU A 77 -15.59 2.60 -1.20
CA LEU A 77 -14.20 2.88 -1.56
C LEU A 77 -13.37 1.60 -1.61
N VAL A 78 -13.54 0.73 -0.63
CA VAL A 78 -12.83 -0.54 -0.53
C VAL A 78 -13.83 -1.63 -0.14
N GLY A 79 -14.15 -2.51 -1.08
CA GLY A 79 -14.99 -3.69 -0.80
C GLY A 79 -14.28 -4.69 0.11
N GLU A 80 -15.03 -5.64 0.66
CA GLU A 80 -14.49 -6.66 1.57
C GLU A 80 -13.58 -7.68 0.90
N GLY A 81 -13.55 -7.70 -0.42
CA GLY A 81 -12.71 -8.62 -1.19
C GLY A 81 -13.42 -9.94 -1.55
N PRO A 82 -12.69 -11.05 -1.68
CA PRO A 82 -11.28 -11.20 -1.26
C PRO A 82 -10.29 -10.46 -2.15
N TRP A 83 -9.24 -9.93 -1.54
CA TRP A 83 -8.13 -9.22 -2.21
C TRP A 83 -6.85 -10.04 -2.13
N PHE A 84 -6.00 -9.98 -3.15
CA PHE A 84 -4.71 -10.65 -3.11
C PHE A 84 -3.74 -9.90 -2.22
N GLN A 85 -3.18 -10.60 -1.23
CA GLN A 85 -2.18 -10.12 -0.29
C GLN A 85 -0.82 -10.69 -0.65
N PHE A 86 0.21 -9.86 -0.61
CA PHE A 86 1.60 -10.30 -0.70
C PHE A 86 2.50 -9.27 0.01
N HIS A 87 2.50 -9.27 1.34
CA HIS A 87 3.32 -8.35 2.14
C HIS A 87 3.71 -8.95 3.48
N TYR A 88 4.84 -8.49 4.00
CA TYR A 88 5.40 -8.82 5.31
C TYR A 88 5.48 -7.59 6.23
N ASP A 89 5.32 -6.40 5.68
CA ASP A 89 5.38 -5.13 6.37
C ASP A 89 3.99 -4.50 6.48
N ARG A 90 3.85 -3.59 7.44
CA ARG A 90 2.64 -2.80 7.63
C ARG A 90 2.98 -1.35 7.93
N TRP A 91 2.11 -0.45 7.57
CA TRP A 91 2.20 0.94 8.02
C TRP A 91 1.50 1.16 9.36
N VAL A 92 1.93 2.24 10.04
CA VAL A 92 1.11 2.94 11.02
C VAL A 92 0.39 4.06 10.27
N VAL A 93 -0.93 4.14 10.41
CA VAL A 93 -1.75 5.14 9.73
C VAL A 93 -1.21 6.55 10.02
N PRO A 94 -0.91 7.35 8.99
CA PRO A 94 -0.30 8.65 9.19
C PRO A 94 -1.23 9.65 9.88
N PRO A 95 -0.69 10.69 10.53
CA PRO A 95 -1.50 11.75 11.11
C PRO A 95 -2.44 12.40 10.10
N GLY A 96 -3.71 12.60 10.49
CA GLY A 96 -4.73 13.19 9.63
C GLY A 96 -5.36 12.24 8.62
N ALA A 97 -4.87 11.01 8.50
CA ALA A 97 -5.51 9.96 7.69
C ALA A 97 -6.54 9.18 8.51
N ILE A 98 -7.48 8.57 7.80
CA ILE A 98 -8.53 7.73 8.37
C ILE A 98 -8.35 6.31 7.85
N GLU A 99 -8.14 5.34 8.75
CA GLU A 99 -8.20 3.93 8.41
C GLU A 99 -9.63 3.57 7.99
N ILE A 100 -9.77 2.91 6.85
CA ILE A 100 -11.08 2.48 6.33
C ILE A 100 -11.17 0.97 6.09
N ALA A 101 -10.07 0.25 6.13
CA ALA A 101 -10.09 -1.22 6.07
C ALA A 101 -8.91 -1.83 6.85
N ARG A 102 -9.11 -3.05 7.37
CA ARG A 102 -8.12 -3.76 8.20
C ARG A 102 -8.31 -5.28 8.19
N THR A 103 -7.25 -5.96 8.58
CA THR A 103 -7.22 -7.37 8.98
C THR A 103 -6.68 -7.46 10.41
N PRO A 104 -6.67 -8.63 11.05
CA PRO A 104 -5.99 -8.80 12.33
C PRO A 104 -4.48 -8.55 12.29
N ALA A 105 -3.85 -8.63 11.12
CA ALA A 105 -2.40 -8.47 10.95
C ALA A 105 -2.00 -7.02 10.65
N ALA A 106 -2.82 -6.28 9.89
CA ALA A 106 -2.43 -4.96 9.40
C ALA A 106 -3.64 -4.06 9.07
N SER A 107 -3.41 -2.74 9.12
CA SER A 107 -4.25 -1.77 8.42
C SER A 107 -4.16 -2.03 6.93
N GLN A 108 -5.31 -2.14 6.27
CA GLN A 108 -5.41 -2.55 4.86
C GLN A 108 -5.71 -1.39 3.93
N ALA A 109 -6.31 -0.31 4.43
CA ALA A 109 -6.51 0.89 3.66
C ALA A 109 -6.68 2.12 4.56
N PHE A 110 -6.18 3.25 4.09
CA PHE A 110 -6.48 4.57 4.67
C PHE A 110 -6.74 5.61 3.58
N VAL A 111 -7.48 6.64 3.95
CA VAL A 111 -7.73 7.82 3.12
C VAL A 111 -7.15 9.07 3.77
N VAL A 112 -6.68 10.00 2.95
CA VAL A 112 -6.26 11.33 3.37
C VAL A 112 -6.50 12.31 2.21
N GLY A 113 -7.30 13.35 2.46
CA GLY A 113 -7.69 14.27 1.40
C GLY A 113 -8.31 13.55 0.20
N ARG A 114 -7.65 13.63 -0.96
CA ARG A 114 -8.07 12.96 -2.20
C ARG A 114 -7.28 11.69 -2.49
N SER A 115 -6.49 11.20 -1.53
CA SER A 115 -5.60 10.06 -1.71
C SER A 115 -6.09 8.84 -0.94
N LEU A 116 -5.81 7.66 -1.49
CA LEU A 116 -6.13 6.35 -0.94
C LEU A 116 -4.87 5.49 -0.95
N ALA A 117 -4.60 4.80 0.14
CA ALA A 117 -3.62 3.72 0.18
C ALA A 117 -4.33 2.38 0.41
N VAL A 118 -3.87 1.34 -0.28
CA VAL A 118 -4.28 -0.05 -0.06
C VAL A 118 -3.05 -0.93 0.10
N GLN A 119 -3.10 -1.88 1.06
CA GLN A 119 -1.99 -2.80 1.32
C GLN A 119 -2.02 -4.02 0.40
N PHE A 120 -3.21 -4.42 0.01
CA PHE A 120 -3.45 -5.52 -0.94
C PHE A 120 -3.26 -5.07 -2.39
N HIS A 121 -3.37 -6.03 -3.31
CA HIS A 121 -3.20 -5.85 -4.75
C HIS A 121 -4.57 -5.87 -5.47
N PRO A 122 -5.25 -4.70 -5.60
CA PRO A 122 -6.55 -4.64 -6.30
C PRO A 122 -6.42 -4.84 -7.82
N GLU A 123 -5.19 -4.70 -8.35
CA GLU A 123 -4.87 -4.88 -9.76
C GLU A 123 -4.75 -6.34 -10.18
N LEU A 124 -4.71 -7.28 -9.21
CA LEU A 124 -4.57 -8.70 -9.49
C LEU A 124 -5.90 -9.44 -9.42
N ASP A 125 -6.16 -10.21 -10.44
CA ASP A 125 -7.12 -11.31 -10.47
C ASP A 125 -6.39 -12.66 -10.63
N ALA A 126 -7.13 -13.75 -10.74
CA ALA A 126 -6.54 -15.08 -10.88
C ALA A 126 -5.69 -15.22 -12.15
N VAL A 127 -6.04 -14.53 -13.23
CA VAL A 127 -5.30 -14.56 -14.50
C VAL A 127 -4.01 -13.77 -14.39
N GLY A 128 -4.08 -12.58 -13.80
CA GLY A 128 -2.89 -11.75 -13.54
C GLY A 128 -1.91 -12.43 -12.59
N LEU A 129 -2.43 -13.09 -11.54
CA LEU A 129 -1.58 -13.87 -10.62
C LEU A 129 -0.90 -15.04 -11.33
N GLN A 130 -1.62 -15.78 -12.20
CA GLN A 130 -1.01 -16.86 -12.97
C GLN A 130 0.11 -16.32 -13.88
N GLY A 131 -0.12 -15.19 -14.54
CA GLY A 131 0.92 -14.52 -15.35
C GLY A 131 2.15 -14.12 -14.52
N TRP A 132 1.98 -13.68 -13.29
CA TRP A 132 3.06 -13.41 -12.35
C TRP A 132 3.87 -14.67 -12.02
N LEU A 133 3.18 -15.76 -11.68
CA LEU A 133 3.81 -17.04 -11.36
C LEU A 133 4.59 -17.61 -12.55
N ASP A 134 4.00 -17.57 -13.74
CA ASP A 134 4.65 -18.02 -14.96
C ASP A 134 5.93 -17.21 -15.27
N TRP A 135 5.88 -15.90 -15.09
CA TRP A 135 7.02 -15.02 -15.28
C TRP A 135 8.14 -15.26 -14.25
N CYS A 136 7.78 -15.57 -13.00
CA CYS A 136 8.72 -15.89 -11.93
C CYS A 136 9.29 -17.33 -12.05
N GLY A 137 8.77 -18.16 -12.94
CA GLY A 137 9.18 -19.55 -13.07
C GLY A 137 8.70 -20.44 -11.92
N ALA A 138 7.59 -20.09 -11.31
CA ALA A 138 6.99 -20.80 -10.19
C ALA A 138 5.85 -21.73 -10.65
#